data_1edf7d41896ad4409d1db12a5dfc4734
#
_entry.id   1edf7d41896ad4409d1db12a5dfc4734
#
_cell.length_a   1.000
_cell.length_b   1.000
_cell.length_c   1.000
_cell.angle_alpha   90.00
_cell.angle_beta   90.00
_cell.angle_gamma   90.00
#
_symmetry.space_group_name_H-M   'P 1'
#
loop_
_entity.id
_entity.type
_entity.pdbx_description
1 polymer ?
#
loop_
_entity_poly.entity_id
_entity_poly.type
_entity_poly.pdbx_seq_one_letter_code
_entity_poly.pdbx_strand_id
1 'polypeptide(L)'
;NQISNEVKNLKIELENCKNESEKKKKELDEQLMQLPNLIDVKTPYGTSENDNKVLRQVGEKPIFNFKPKHHLEIAENLNLIDYKKAIKISGSRFSILKSELSLLHRAIMNFMLDNNTRFFQYLECSVPEMVKDVCLYGTGQLPKFGEDLFKTNFNNLWLIPTAEVPLTNFHREDIIDSNDLPLRYTTFTNCFRAEAGAAGKDTKGLMREHQFGKVELVSIVHPDDSYQELDRMIKCVEKILSELELPYKIVELCTADLGFSSSYTVDFEVWMPGQDKYRDCLLYTSPSPRDPSI
;
A
#
# COMPACT_ATOMS: atom_id res chain seq x y z
N ASN A 1 -31.05 -46.60 31.10
CA ASN A 1 -29.89 -45.97 31.81
C ASN A 1 -28.53 -46.13 31.04
N GLN A 2 -28.23 -47.31 30.46
CA GLN A 2 -26.94 -47.52 29.76
C GLN A 2 -26.82 -46.69 28.48
N ILE A 3 -27.81 -46.69 27.60
CA ILE A 3 -27.88 -45.91 26.37
C ILE A 3 -27.81 -44.39 26.65
N SER A 4 -28.50 -43.94 27.72
CA SER A 4 -28.46 -42.52 28.12
C SER A 4 -27.07 -42.08 28.56
N ASN A 5 -26.31 -42.93 29.24
CA ASN A 5 -24.91 -42.65 29.64
C ASN A 5 -23.97 -42.70 28.40
N GLU A 6 -24.16 -43.63 27.52
CA GLU A 6 -23.41 -43.71 26.25
C GLU A 6 -23.59 -42.45 25.38
N VAL A 7 -24.85 -42.00 25.20
CA VAL A 7 -25.16 -40.76 24.46
C VAL A 7 -24.52 -39.54 25.15
N LYS A 8 -24.50 -39.51 26.48
CA LYS A 8 -23.85 -38.41 27.23
C LYS A 8 -22.34 -38.41 27.03
N ASN A 9 -21.72 -39.57 27.08
CA ASN A 9 -20.27 -39.68 26.83
C ASN A 9 -19.90 -39.30 25.40
N LEU A 10 -20.64 -39.76 24.41
CA LEU A 10 -20.46 -39.43 22.99
C LEU A 10 -20.62 -37.92 22.74
N LYS A 11 -21.55 -37.23 23.43
CA LYS A 11 -21.68 -35.77 23.34
C LYS A 11 -20.45 -35.03 23.88
N ILE A 12 -19.92 -35.49 25.01
CA ILE A 12 -18.72 -34.93 25.61
C ILE A 12 -17.51 -35.14 24.67
N GLU A 13 -17.39 -36.34 24.14
CA GLU A 13 -16.32 -36.69 23.20
C GLU A 13 -16.39 -35.86 21.91
N LEU A 14 -17.59 -35.69 21.36
CA LEU A 14 -17.83 -34.82 20.19
C LEU A 14 -17.47 -33.36 20.47
N GLU A 15 -17.83 -32.85 21.63
CA GLU A 15 -17.51 -31.48 22.03
C GLU A 15 -15.98 -31.28 22.19
N ASN A 16 -15.30 -32.25 22.82
CA ASN A 16 -13.85 -32.23 22.93
C ASN A 16 -13.15 -32.29 21.57
N CYS A 17 -13.61 -33.17 20.66
CA CYS A 17 -13.08 -33.25 19.30
C CYS A 17 -13.29 -31.94 18.51
N LYS A 18 -14.45 -31.29 18.64
CA LYS A 18 -14.72 -29.99 18.03
C LYS A 18 -13.75 -28.91 18.53
N ASN A 19 -13.61 -28.81 19.86
CA ASN A 19 -12.73 -27.84 20.48
C ASN A 19 -11.25 -28.06 20.06
N GLU A 20 -10.81 -29.32 19.99
CA GLU A 20 -9.46 -29.65 19.50
C GLU A 20 -9.28 -29.31 18.02
N SER A 21 -10.27 -29.62 17.20
CA SER A 21 -10.26 -29.26 15.78
C SER A 21 -10.19 -27.75 15.55
N GLU A 22 -11.00 -26.97 16.27
CA GLU A 22 -10.97 -25.51 16.22
C GLU A 22 -9.62 -24.93 16.66
N LYS A 23 -9.05 -25.51 17.75
CA LYS A 23 -7.72 -25.13 18.19
C LYS A 23 -6.64 -25.40 17.15
N LYS A 24 -6.66 -26.59 16.55
CA LYS A 24 -5.71 -26.97 15.49
C LYS A 24 -5.87 -26.12 14.23
N LYS A 25 -7.11 -25.81 13.87
CA LYS A 25 -7.39 -24.92 12.75
C LYS A 25 -6.80 -23.52 13.00
N LYS A 26 -7.02 -22.96 14.20
CA LYS A 26 -6.45 -21.66 14.57
C LYS A 26 -4.92 -21.67 14.54
N GLU A 27 -4.28 -22.71 15.09
CA GLU A 27 -2.82 -22.87 15.04
C GLU A 27 -2.30 -22.92 13.59
N LEU A 28 -3.02 -23.64 12.71
CA LEU A 28 -2.70 -23.71 11.28
C LEU A 28 -2.86 -22.36 10.58
N ASP A 29 -3.98 -21.68 10.79
CA ASP A 29 -4.24 -20.36 10.22
C ASP A 29 -3.17 -19.34 10.64
N GLU A 30 -2.78 -19.34 11.93
CA GLU A 30 -1.70 -18.50 12.44
C GLU A 30 -0.35 -18.78 11.75
N GLN A 31 -0.04 -20.03 11.43
CA GLN A 31 1.18 -20.41 10.70
C GLN A 31 1.10 -20.00 9.22
N LEU A 32 -0.04 -20.24 8.58
CA LEU A 32 -0.25 -19.86 7.18
C LEU A 32 -0.14 -18.35 6.95
N MET A 33 -0.62 -17.53 7.91
CA MET A 33 -0.50 -16.08 7.84
C MET A 33 0.95 -15.57 7.94
N GLN A 34 1.92 -16.41 8.33
CA GLN A 34 3.34 -16.04 8.35
C GLN A 34 4.06 -16.35 7.02
N LEU A 35 3.40 -17.04 6.10
CA LEU A 35 3.99 -17.36 4.80
C LEU A 35 3.76 -16.21 3.81
N PRO A 36 4.79 -15.78 3.08
CA PRO A 36 4.62 -14.80 2.01
C PRO A 36 3.78 -15.38 0.88
N ASN A 37 3.28 -14.50 0.02
CA ASN A 37 2.57 -14.91 -1.19
C ASN A 37 3.50 -15.69 -2.15
N LEU A 38 2.88 -16.47 -3.05
CA LEU A 38 3.61 -17.15 -4.12
C LEU A 38 4.14 -16.12 -5.12
N ILE A 39 5.39 -16.29 -5.49
CA ILE A 39 6.08 -15.38 -6.42
C ILE A 39 5.70 -15.76 -7.86
N ASP A 40 5.37 -14.75 -8.66
CA ASP A 40 5.10 -14.90 -10.09
C ASP A 40 6.36 -15.33 -10.85
N VAL A 41 6.17 -16.16 -11.88
CA VAL A 41 7.28 -16.68 -12.71
C VAL A 41 8.04 -15.59 -13.47
N LYS A 42 7.42 -14.42 -13.69
CA LYS A 42 8.05 -13.27 -14.33
C LYS A 42 8.93 -12.45 -13.39
N THR A 43 8.72 -12.58 -12.08
CA THR A 43 9.50 -11.82 -11.10
C THR A 43 10.98 -12.15 -11.21
N PRO A 44 11.86 -11.15 -11.43
CA PRO A 44 13.28 -11.39 -11.53
C PRO A 44 13.84 -11.94 -10.21
N TYR A 45 14.73 -12.92 -10.29
CA TYR A 45 15.44 -13.41 -9.13
C TYR A 45 16.48 -12.40 -8.68
N GLY A 46 16.55 -12.13 -7.38
CA GLY A 46 17.55 -11.23 -6.78
C GLY A 46 17.73 -11.48 -5.29
N THR A 47 18.81 -10.94 -4.74
CA THR A 47 19.20 -11.06 -3.33
C THR A 47 19.17 -9.76 -2.57
N SER A 48 18.99 -8.65 -3.29
CA SER A 48 18.89 -7.29 -2.75
C SER A 48 18.15 -6.35 -3.72
N GLU A 49 17.78 -5.16 -3.27
CA GLU A 49 17.20 -4.08 -4.08
C GLU A 49 18.06 -3.70 -5.32
N ASN A 50 19.38 -3.96 -5.28
CA ASN A 50 20.27 -3.71 -6.42
C ASN A 50 20.04 -4.65 -7.60
N ASP A 51 19.34 -5.75 -7.39
CA ASP A 51 19.00 -6.73 -8.42
C ASP A 51 17.65 -6.41 -9.10
N ASN A 52 16.99 -5.31 -8.70
CA ASN A 52 15.79 -4.80 -9.34
C ASN A 52 16.08 -4.42 -10.79
N LYS A 53 15.14 -4.69 -11.69
CA LYS A 53 15.34 -4.52 -13.12
C LYS A 53 14.67 -3.25 -13.62
N VAL A 54 15.43 -2.30 -14.12
CA VAL A 54 14.90 -1.12 -14.79
C VAL A 54 14.27 -1.54 -16.11
N LEU A 55 12.96 -1.44 -16.23
CA LEU A 55 12.20 -1.73 -17.44
C LEU A 55 12.31 -0.57 -18.43
N ARG A 56 12.22 0.66 -17.94
CA ARG A 56 12.24 1.86 -18.76
C ARG A 56 12.63 3.09 -17.94
N GLN A 57 13.33 4.00 -18.57
CA GLN A 57 13.58 5.35 -18.05
C GLN A 57 12.95 6.37 -19.00
N VAL A 58 12.22 7.34 -18.46
CA VAL A 58 11.48 8.36 -19.20
C VAL A 58 11.86 9.74 -18.70
N GLY A 59 11.99 10.68 -19.63
CA GLY A 59 12.43 12.05 -19.35
C GLY A 59 13.93 12.17 -19.17
N GLU A 60 14.44 13.37 -19.46
CA GLU A 60 15.85 13.72 -19.27
C GLU A 60 16.03 14.40 -17.92
N LYS A 61 17.13 14.10 -17.26
CA LYS A 61 17.50 14.80 -16.02
C LYS A 61 17.77 16.26 -16.34
N PRO A 62 17.10 17.21 -15.66
CA PRO A 62 17.34 18.63 -15.90
C PRO A 62 18.79 19.00 -15.58
N ILE A 63 19.41 19.76 -16.49
CA ILE A 63 20.77 20.30 -16.30
C ILE A 63 20.66 21.67 -15.69
N PHE A 64 21.26 21.84 -14.50
CA PHE A 64 21.29 23.11 -13.79
C PHE A 64 22.67 23.74 -13.86
N ASN A 65 22.75 25.05 -14.04
CA ASN A 65 23.99 25.83 -13.93
C ASN A 65 24.33 26.25 -12.49
N PHE A 66 23.54 25.70 -11.51
CA PHE A 66 23.71 25.90 -10.08
C PHE A 66 23.50 24.56 -9.37
N LYS A 67 23.90 24.46 -8.11
CA LYS A 67 23.65 23.29 -7.28
C LYS A 67 22.18 23.25 -6.84
N PRO A 68 21.39 22.25 -7.24
CA PRO A 68 20.02 22.11 -6.81
C PRO A 68 19.91 21.96 -5.29
N LYS A 69 18.96 22.68 -4.69
CA LYS A 69 18.68 22.58 -3.26
C LYS A 69 17.79 21.38 -2.96
N HIS A 70 17.94 20.87 -1.75
CA HIS A 70 17.03 19.85 -1.23
C HIS A 70 15.61 20.45 -1.05
N HIS A 71 14.56 19.64 -1.28
CA HIS A 71 13.17 20.10 -1.17
C HIS A 71 12.85 20.76 0.18
N LEU A 72 13.40 20.22 1.26
CA LEU A 72 13.25 20.79 2.59
C LEU A 72 13.84 22.19 2.69
N GLU A 73 15.07 22.39 2.18
CA GLU A 73 15.72 23.69 2.17
C GLU A 73 14.92 24.73 1.38
N ILE A 74 14.32 24.32 0.25
CA ILE A 74 13.45 25.18 -0.55
C ILE A 74 12.21 25.58 0.26
N ALA A 75 11.53 24.60 0.86
CA ALA A 75 10.31 24.83 1.61
C ALA A 75 10.53 25.68 2.88
N GLU A 76 11.66 25.49 3.57
CA GLU A 76 12.03 26.30 4.75
C GLU A 76 12.39 27.73 4.36
N ASN A 77 13.22 27.93 3.32
CA ASN A 77 13.63 29.25 2.85
C ASN A 77 12.42 30.09 2.38
N LEU A 78 11.43 29.46 1.81
CA LEU A 78 10.17 30.09 1.39
C LEU A 78 9.12 30.15 2.53
N ASN A 79 9.44 29.66 3.72
CA ASN A 79 8.53 29.58 4.87
C ASN A 79 7.20 28.83 4.58
N LEU A 80 7.27 27.80 3.74
CA LEU A 80 6.12 27.00 3.28
C LEU A 80 5.87 25.75 4.13
N ILE A 81 6.80 25.41 5.04
CA ILE A 81 6.71 24.26 5.94
C ILE A 81 7.03 24.68 7.37
N ASP A 82 6.44 24.01 8.37
CA ASP A 82 6.66 24.32 9.79
C ASP A 82 6.80 23.05 10.64
N TYR A 83 8.00 22.53 10.74
CA TYR A 83 8.29 21.36 11.58
C TYR A 83 8.26 21.66 13.08
N LYS A 84 8.65 22.89 13.48
CA LYS A 84 8.66 23.25 14.91
C LYS A 84 7.27 23.19 15.53
N LYS A 85 6.28 23.70 14.80
CA LYS A 85 4.88 23.60 15.23
C LYS A 85 4.34 22.18 15.13
N ALA A 86 4.69 21.43 14.09
CA ALA A 86 4.32 20.04 13.97
C ALA A 86 4.84 19.19 15.13
N ILE A 87 6.11 19.35 15.51
CA ILE A 87 6.71 18.69 16.67
C ILE A 87 5.98 19.05 17.97
N LYS A 88 5.58 20.31 18.13
CA LYS A 88 4.83 20.77 19.31
C LYS A 88 3.43 20.11 19.40
N ILE A 89 2.81 19.82 18.26
CA ILE A 89 1.46 19.26 18.19
C ILE A 89 1.47 17.72 18.28
N SER A 90 2.35 17.09 17.49
CA SER A 90 2.29 15.63 17.24
C SER A 90 3.62 14.90 17.41
N GLY A 91 4.73 15.60 17.60
CA GLY A 91 6.06 14.99 17.69
C GLY A 91 6.82 15.00 16.37
N SER A 92 7.86 14.15 16.29
CA SER A 92 8.68 13.99 15.09
C SER A 92 7.92 13.31 13.95
N ARG A 93 8.42 13.42 12.70
CA ARG A 93 7.85 12.81 11.50
C ARG A 93 6.42 13.28 11.16
N PHE A 94 6.06 14.48 11.58
CA PHE A 94 4.88 15.21 11.13
C PHE A 94 5.33 16.56 10.57
N SER A 95 4.59 17.05 9.58
CA SER A 95 4.83 18.35 8.96
C SER A 95 3.55 19.21 8.96
N ILE A 96 3.73 20.51 8.87
CA ILE A 96 2.67 21.46 8.58
C ILE A 96 3.03 22.16 7.28
N LEU A 97 2.27 21.90 6.22
CA LEU A 97 2.37 22.61 4.96
C LEU A 97 1.58 23.92 5.05
N LYS A 98 2.13 24.99 4.50
CA LYS A 98 1.53 26.33 4.56
C LYS A 98 1.43 26.97 3.17
N SER A 99 0.52 27.91 3.04
CA SER A 99 0.37 28.78 1.86
C SER A 99 0.41 27.98 0.55
N GLU A 100 1.29 28.36 -0.35
CA GLU A 100 1.41 27.83 -1.70
C GLU A 100 1.73 26.33 -1.70
N LEU A 101 2.51 25.82 -0.72
CA LEU A 101 2.80 24.38 -0.63
C LEU A 101 1.55 23.57 -0.24
N SER A 102 0.70 24.13 0.65
CA SER A 102 -0.58 23.51 0.98
C SER A 102 -1.54 23.54 -0.22
N LEU A 103 -1.53 24.63 -0.98
CA LEU A 103 -2.30 24.75 -2.22
C LEU A 103 -1.82 23.73 -3.27
N LEU A 104 -0.50 23.63 -3.47
CA LEU A 104 0.13 22.68 -4.39
C LEU A 104 -0.21 21.24 -4.04
N HIS A 105 -0.12 20.88 -2.76
CA HIS A 105 -0.48 19.54 -2.27
C HIS A 105 -1.92 19.18 -2.67
N ARG A 106 -2.88 20.08 -2.42
CA ARG A 106 -4.28 19.88 -2.80
C ARG A 106 -4.46 19.85 -4.32
N ALA A 107 -3.73 20.70 -5.07
CA ALA A 107 -3.82 20.73 -6.53
C ALA A 107 -3.33 19.42 -7.15
N ILE A 108 -2.22 18.87 -6.67
CA ILE A 108 -1.69 17.58 -7.13
C ILE A 108 -2.66 16.45 -6.82
N MET A 109 -3.23 16.43 -5.62
CA MET A 109 -4.26 15.45 -5.25
C MET A 109 -5.45 15.48 -6.22
N ASN A 110 -6.03 16.65 -6.47
CA ASN A 110 -7.15 16.80 -7.38
C ASN A 110 -6.77 16.41 -8.82
N PHE A 111 -5.59 16.80 -9.27
CA PHE A 111 -5.06 16.43 -10.58
C PHE A 111 -4.95 14.92 -10.76
N MET A 112 -4.44 14.20 -9.77
CA MET A 112 -4.35 12.74 -9.79
C MET A 112 -5.75 12.09 -9.83
N LEU A 113 -6.69 12.54 -8.99
CA LEU A 113 -8.07 12.02 -8.99
C LEU A 113 -8.77 12.29 -10.32
N ASP A 114 -8.64 13.50 -10.87
CA ASP A 114 -9.20 13.87 -12.18
C ASP A 114 -8.60 13.01 -13.31
N ASN A 115 -7.30 12.74 -13.27
CA ASN A 115 -6.64 11.84 -14.23
C ASN A 115 -7.24 10.43 -14.14
N ASN A 116 -7.36 9.88 -12.93
CA ASN A 116 -7.83 8.52 -12.70
C ASN A 116 -9.28 8.34 -13.16
N THR A 117 -10.14 9.29 -12.83
CA THR A 117 -11.57 9.22 -13.14
C THR A 117 -11.88 9.52 -14.60
N ARG A 118 -11.32 10.60 -15.15
CA ARG A 118 -11.68 11.09 -16.50
C ARG A 118 -11.02 10.30 -17.62
N PHE A 119 -9.76 9.85 -17.44
CA PHE A 119 -9.02 9.20 -18.51
C PHE A 119 -8.90 7.69 -18.31
N PHE A 120 -8.98 7.21 -17.07
CA PHE A 120 -8.79 5.80 -16.74
C PHE A 120 -10.03 5.15 -16.12
N GLN A 121 -11.18 5.84 -16.09
CA GLN A 121 -12.47 5.27 -15.72
C GLN A 121 -12.49 4.61 -14.33
N TYR A 122 -11.70 5.13 -13.39
CA TYR A 122 -11.80 4.74 -11.99
C TYR A 122 -13.03 5.38 -11.34
N LEU A 123 -13.75 4.63 -10.54
CA LEU A 123 -14.79 5.14 -9.66
C LEU A 123 -14.13 5.78 -8.44
N GLU A 124 -14.30 7.09 -8.29
CA GLU A 124 -13.82 7.77 -7.09
C GLU A 124 -14.72 7.44 -5.90
N CYS A 125 -14.10 7.05 -4.80
CA CYS A 125 -14.75 6.72 -3.55
C CYS A 125 -14.22 7.61 -2.42
N SER A 126 -15.06 7.85 -1.41
CA SER A 126 -14.64 8.42 -0.14
C SER A 126 -14.78 7.33 0.93
N VAL A 127 -13.69 6.95 1.55
CA VAL A 127 -13.61 5.78 2.43
C VAL A 127 -13.28 6.16 3.87
N PRO A 128 -13.65 5.34 4.87
CA PRO A 128 -13.17 5.52 6.23
C PRO A 128 -11.66 5.33 6.34
N GLU A 129 -10.99 6.21 7.09
CA GLU A 129 -9.56 6.09 7.41
C GLU A 129 -9.29 5.23 8.66
N MET A 130 -10.35 4.74 9.30
CA MET A 130 -10.30 3.79 10.41
C MET A 130 -11.03 2.51 10.06
N VAL A 131 -10.36 1.37 10.22
CA VAL A 131 -10.86 0.06 9.81
C VAL A 131 -10.79 -0.96 10.95
N LYS A 132 -11.56 -2.04 10.82
CA LYS A 132 -11.44 -3.22 11.68
C LYS A 132 -10.15 -3.98 11.35
N ASP A 133 -9.63 -4.71 12.33
CA ASP A 133 -8.44 -5.58 12.16
C ASP A 133 -8.59 -6.59 11.01
N VAL A 134 -9.77 -7.17 10.83
CA VAL A 134 -10.06 -8.11 9.74
C VAL A 134 -9.74 -7.54 8.35
N CYS A 135 -9.88 -6.23 8.16
CA CYS A 135 -9.51 -5.58 6.89
C CYS A 135 -8.00 -5.58 6.66
N LEU A 136 -7.22 -5.41 7.74
CA LEU A 136 -5.75 -5.45 7.69
C LEU A 136 -5.20 -6.87 7.50
N TYR A 137 -5.91 -7.87 8.01
CA TYR A 137 -5.60 -9.27 7.67
C TYR A 137 -5.89 -9.56 6.20
N GLY A 138 -7.00 -9.04 5.66
CA GLY A 138 -7.39 -9.23 4.26
C GLY A 138 -6.40 -8.67 3.25
N THR A 139 -5.62 -7.67 3.62
CA THR A 139 -4.59 -7.03 2.77
C THR A 139 -3.16 -7.31 3.23
N GLY A 140 -2.96 -8.23 4.19
CA GLY A 140 -1.65 -8.75 4.59
C GLY A 140 -0.79 -7.83 5.47
N GLN A 141 -1.34 -6.72 6.00
CA GLN A 141 -0.63 -5.89 6.97
C GLN A 141 -0.53 -6.57 8.34
N LEU A 142 -1.59 -7.26 8.76
CA LEU A 142 -1.57 -8.09 9.96
C LEU A 142 -1.40 -9.58 9.58
N PRO A 143 -0.77 -10.37 10.45
CA PRO A 143 -0.22 -10.02 11.77
C PRO A 143 1.19 -9.42 11.70
N LYS A 144 1.90 -9.55 10.58
CA LYS A 144 3.35 -9.34 10.44
C LYS A 144 3.80 -7.91 10.73
N PHE A 145 3.06 -6.92 10.24
CA PHE A 145 3.44 -5.51 10.29
C PHE A 145 2.67 -4.71 11.36
N GLY A 146 2.17 -5.38 12.40
CA GLY A 146 1.39 -4.73 13.46
C GLY A 146 2.11 -3.57 14.17
N GLU A 147 3.45 -3.62 14.27
CA GLU A 147 4.26 -2.56 14.87
C GLU A 147 4.36 -1.29 14.01
N ASP A 148 4.13 -1.42 12.69
CA ASP A 148 4.10 -0.31 11.74
C ASP A 148 2.73 0.39 11.66
N LEU A 149 1.73 -0.09 12.41
CA LEU A 149 0.37 0.41 12.39
C LEU A 149 0.00 1.19 13.65
N PHE A 150 -0.90 2.16 13.52
CA PHE A 150 -1.51 2.85 14.63
C PHE A 150 -2.83 2.20 15.01
N LYS A 151 -2.88 1.60 16.20
CA LYS A 151 -4.09 1.05 16.80
C LYS A 151 -4.75 2.07 17.71
N THR A 152 -6.08 2.20 17.63
CA THR A 152 -6.85 3.03 18.56
C THR A 152 -7.38 2.20 19.74
N ASN A 153 -7.68 2.88 20.86
CA ASN A 153 -8.37 2.26 21.98
C ASN A 153 -9.91 2.22 21.79
N PHE A 154 -10.41 2.82 20.72
CA PHE A 154 -11.83 2.90 20.43
C PHE A 154 -12.23 1.72 19.53
N ASN A 155 -13.06 0.82 20.03
CA ASN A 155 -13.63 -0.32 19.30
C ASN A 155 -12.61 -1.17 18.52
N ASN A 156 -11.34 -1.22 18.98
CA ASN A 156 -10.24 -1.91 18.28
C ASN A 156 -10.05 -1.48 16.81
N LEU A 157 -10.41 -0.25 16.48
CA LEU A 157 -10.16 0.29 15.14
C LEU A 157 -8.68 0.65 14.97
N TRP A 158 -8.23 0.60 13.71
CA TRP A 158 -6.88 0.91 13.30
C TRP A 158 -6.90 2.03 12.26
N LEU A 159 -5.93 2.93 12.32
CA LEU A 159 -5.70 3.89 11.23
C LEU A 159 -5.09 3.17 10.03
N ILE A 160 -5.56 3.49 8.84
CA ILE A 160 -5.11 2.83 7.60
C ILE A 160 -3.68 3.27 7.23
N PRO A 161 -2.78 2.33 6.87
CA PRO A 161 -1.47 2.65 6.30
C PRO A 161 -1.55 2.97 4.81
N THR A 162 -2.66 2.66 4.16
CA THR A 162 -2.94 2.79 2.73
C THR A 162 -4.44 2.63 2.49
N ALA A 163 -4.97 3.35 1.51
CA ALA A 163 -6.38 3.20 1.11
C ALA A 163 -6.66 1.88 0.38
N GLU A 164 -5.64 1.14 -0.02
CA GLU A 164 -5.78 -0.26 -0.45
C GLU A 164 -6.61 -1.08 0.54
N VAL A 165 -6.40 -0.87 1.84
CA VAL A 165 -7.10 -1.62 2.89
C VAL A 165 -8.61 -1.48 2.79
N PRO A 166 -9.23 -0.29 2.88
CA PRO A 166 -10.68 -0.19 2.74
C PRO A 166 -11.17 -0.54 1.34
N LEU A 167 -10.49 -0.12 0.26
CA LEU A 167 -10.96 -0.35 -1.11
C LEU A 167 -11.02 -1.84 -1.47
N THR A 168 -9.99 -2.60 -1.14
CA THR A 168 -9.95 -4.05 -1.41
C THR A 168 -10.99 -4.80 -0.59
N ASN A 169 -11.27 -4.34 0.65
CA ASN A 169 -12.26 -4.96 1.52
C ASN A 169 -13.71 -4.59 1.20
N PHE A 170 -13.99 -3.75 0.17
CA PHE A 170 -15.36 -3.54 -0.31
C PHE A 170 -16.05 -4.85 -0.68
N HIS A 171 -15.29 -5.77 -1.26
CA HIS A 171 -15.78 -7.05 -1.75
C HIS A 171 -15.31 -8.25 -0.91
N ARG A 172 -14.90 -7.99 0.34
CA ARG A 172 -14.55 -9.08 1.25
C ARG A 172 -15.77 -9.97 1.51
N GLU A 173 -15.62 -11.27 1.31
CA GLU A 173 -16.68 -12.28 1.45
C GLU A 173 -17.82 -12.18 0.40
N ASP A 174 -17.68 -11.30 -0.60
CA ASP A 174 -18.62 -11.23 -1.71
C ASP A 174 -18.24 -12.22 -2.83
N ILE A 175 -19.24 -12.69 -3.55
CA ILE A 175 -19.10 -13.39 -4.83
C ILE A 175 -19.42 -12.39 -5.92
N ILE A 176 -18.43 -11.99 -6.70
CA ILE A 176 -18.59 -11.02 -7.78
C ILE A 176 -18.95 -11.75 -9.08
N ASP A 177 -20.00 -11.30 -9.78
CA ASP A 177 -20.32 -11.80 -11.10
C ASP A 177 -19.20 -11.37 -12.09
N SER A 178 -18.77 -12.30 -12.94
CA SER A 178 -17.75 -12.00 -13.96
C SER A 178 -18.16 -10.91 -14.95
N ASN A 179 -19.45 -10.69 -15.15
CA ASN A 179 -19.98 -9.63 -16.00
C ASN A 179 -19.83 -8.23 -15.36
N ASP A 180 -19.64 -8.13 -14.04
CA ASP A 180 -19.40 -6.87 -13.34
C ASP A 180 -17.93 -6.43 -13.36
N LEU A 181 -17.03 -7.32 -13.79
CA LEU A 181 -15.60 -7.02 -13.91
C LEU A 181 -15.28 -6.27 -15.21
N PRO A 182 -14.29 -5.39 -15.22
CA PRO A 182 -13.40 -4.99 -14.12
C PRO A 182 -14.02 -3.95 -13.19
N LEU A 183 -13.76 -4.06 -11.89
CA LEU A 183 -14.07 -3.03 -10.90
C LEU A 183 -12.82 -2.20 -10.62
N ARG A 184 -12.92 -0.87 -10.69
CA ARG A 184 -11.80 0.04 -10.55
C ARG A 184 -12.15 1.18 -9.60
N TYR A 185 -11.38 1.33 -8.54
CA TYR A 185 -11.60 2.30 -7.48
C TYR A 185 -10.39 3.20 -7.29
N THR A 186 -10.65 4.50 -7.05
CA THR A 186 -9.63 5.46 -6.65
C THR A 186 -10.14 6.30 -5.48
N THR A 187 -9.25 6.71 -4.63
CA THR A 187 -9.55 7.62 -3.51
C THR A 187 -8.31 8.39 -3.09
N PHE A 188 -8.51 9.53 -2.47
CA PHE A 188 -7.49 10.20 -1.66
C PHE A 188 -7.78 9.95 -0.20
N THR A 189 -6.77 9.56 0.57
CA THR A 189 -6.84 9.46 2.04
C THR A 189 -5.56 9.95 2.69
N ASN A 190 -5.66 10.32 3.97
CA ASN A 190 -4.47 10.27 4.82
C ASN A 190 -4.12 8.81 5.10
N CYS A 191 -2.82 8.53 5.09
CA CYS A 191 -2.26 7.24 5.43
C CYS A 191 -1.37 7.39 6.66
N PHE A 192 -1.35 6.37 7.54
CA PHE A 192 -0.69 6.45 8.83
C PHE A 192 0.26 5.26 9.00
N ARG A 193 1.57 5.53 9.18
CA ARG A 193 2.61 4.52 9.36
C ARG A 193 3.48 4.85 10.56
N ALA A 194 3.64 3.91 11.47
CA ALA A 194 4.48 4.10 12.66
C ALA A 194 5.98 4.07 12.34
N GLU A 195 6.36 3.52 11.15
CA GLU A 195 7.75 3.51 10.66
C GLU A 195 8.73 2.91 11.68
N ALA A 196 8.31 1.84 12.37
CA ALA A 196 9.05 1.22 13.47
C ALA A 196 10.45 0.74 13.05
N GLY A 197 10.59 0.19 11.84
CA GLY A 197 11.86 -0.27 11.28
C GLY A 197 12.78 0.82 10.73
N ALA A 198 12.34 2.09 10.69
CA ALA A 198 13.07 3.17 9.99
C ALA A 198 13.83 4.11 10.94
N ALA A 199 14.29 3.63 12.07
CA ALA A 199 15.05 4.45 13.02
C ALA A 199 16.31 5.04 12.37
N GLY A 200 16.40 6.38 12.36
CA GLY A 200 17.55 7.11 11.79
C GLY A 200 17.53 7.32 10.28
N LYS A 201 16.61 6.70 9.52
CA LYS A 201 16.51 6.92 8.06
C LYS A 201 15.53 8.05 7.75
N ASP A 202 15.91 8.96 6.83
CA ASP A 202 15.08 10.07 6.32
C ASP A 202 14.27 10.79 7.44
N THR A 203 14.95 11.14 8.54
CA THR A 203 14.32 11.76 9.73
C THR A 203 13.90 13.22 9.52
N LYS A 204 14.30 13.82 8.40
CA LYS A 204 13.95 15.19 8.00
C LYS A 204 13.41 15.21 6.58
N GLY A 205 12.45 16.10 6.33
CA GLY A 205 11.82 16.25 5.02
C GLY A 205 10.49 15.51 4.93
N LEU A 206 9.86 15.56 3.75
CA LEU A 206 8.55 14.97 3.45
C LEU A 206 8.65 13.52 2.96
N MET A 207 9.84 12.90 3.03
CA MET A 207 10.06 11.56 2.45
C MET A 207 9.51 10.43 3.30
N ARG A 208 9.42 10.62 4.64
CA ARG A 208 9.01 9.57 5.57
C ARG A 208 8.31 10.16 6.77
N GLU A 209 6.99 10.22 6.69
CA GLU A 209 6.13 10.82 7.70
C GLU A 209 5.20 9.77 8.32
N HIS A 210 4.78 9.99 9.57
CA HIS A 210 3.77 9.18 10.24
C HIS A 210 2.37 9.36 9.65
N GLN A 211 2.12 10.52 9.04
CA GLN A 211 0.88 10.85 8.35
C GLN A 211 1.22 11.53 7.02
N PHE A 212 0.69 11.03 5.92
CA PHE A 212 0.86 11.59 4.58
C PHE A 212 -0.37 11.34 3.72
N GLY A 213 -0.59 12.20 2.73
CA GLY A 213 -1.68 12.05 1.76
C GLY A 213 -1.28 11.10 0.62
N LYS A 214 -2.20 10.21 0.22
CA LYS A 214 -1.99 9.28 -0.90
C LYS A 214 -3.25 9.17 -1.75
N VAL A 215 -3.08 9.24 -3.08
CA VAL A 215 -4.11 8.85 -4.03
C VAL A 215 -3.87 7.39 -4.40
N GLU A 216 -4.88 6.57 -4.20
CA GLU A 216 -4.82 5.11 -4.38
C GLU A 216 -5.55 4.66 -5.63
N LEU A 217 -5.08 3.58 -6.24
CA LEU A 217 -5.75 2.85 -7.32
C LEU A 217 -5.90 1.38 -6.90
N VAL A 218 -7.11 0.85 -6.99
CA VAL A 218 -7.38 -0.59 -6.81
C VAL A 218 -8.21 -1.07 -7.99
N SER A 219 -7.78 -2.16 -8.61
CA SER A 219 -8.53 -2.83 -9.68
C SER A 219 -8.78 -4.28 -9.30
N ILE A 220 -10.03 -4.73 -9.47
CA ILE A 220 -10.45 -6.13 -9.33
C ILE A 220 -10.85 -6.60 -10.71
N VAL A 221 -10.16 -7.61 -11.22
CA VAL A 221 -10.29 -8.10 -12.59
C VAL A 221 -10.36 -9.62 -12.63
N HIS A 222 -10.76 -10.19 -13.76
CA HIS A 222 -10.58 -11.62 -13.97
C HIS A 222 -9.09 -11.98 -13.89
N PRO A 223 -8.70 -13.12 -13.31
CA PRO A 223 -7.28 -13.51 -13.20
C PRO A 223 -6.51 -13.45 -14.52
N ASP A 224 -7.12 -13.86 -15.63
CA ASP A 224 -6.50 -13.85 -16.96
C ASP A 224 -6.17 -12.45 -17.47
N ASP A 225 -6.87 -11.41 -16.96
CA ASP A 225 -6.70 -10.01 -17.35
C ASP A 225 -5.72 -9.25 -16.44
N SER A 226 -5.18 -9.90 -15.40
CA SER A 226 -4.38 -9.26 -14.35
C SER A 226 -3.19 -8.48 -14.90
N TYR A 227 -2.41 -9.04 -15.82
CA TYR A 227 -1.28 -8.35 -16.42
C TYR A 227 -1.68 -7.17 -17.31
N GLN A 228 -2.79 -7.33 -18.07
CA GLN A 228 -3.29 -6.25 -18.90
C GLN A 228 -3.76 -5.06 -18.06
N GLU A 229 -4.42 -5.35 -16.93
CA GLU A 229 -4.83 -4.31 -16.00
C GLU A 229 -3.64 -3.66 -15.30
N LEU A 230 -2.60 -4.42 -14.93
CA LEU A 230 -1.36 -3.87 -14.40
C LEU A 230 -0.71 -2.90 -15.40
N ASP A 231 -0.59 -3.27 -16.67
CA ASP A 231 -0.09 -2.38 -17.73
C ASP A 231 -0.93 -1.10 -17.85
N ARG A 232 -2.24 -1.21 -17.66
CA ARG A 232 -3.15 -0.07 -17.65
C ARG A 232 -2.92 0.84 -16.45
N MET A 233 -2.71 0.28 -15.26
CA MET A 233 -2.37 1.03 -14.04
C MET A 233 -1.03 1.75 -14.21
N ILE A 234 -0.03 1.09 -14.77
CA ILE A 234 1.26 1.70 -15.13
C ILE A 234 1.05 2.92 -16.02
N LYS A 235 0.27 2.81 -17.09
CA LYS A 235 -0.03 3.93 -18.00
C LYS A 235 -0.75 5.08 -17.31
N CYS A 236 -1.59 4.79 -16.33
CA CYS A 236 -2.27 5.80 -15.51
C CYS A 236 -1.27 6.70 -14.79
N VAL A 237 -0.27 6.10 -14.17
CA VAL A 237 0.79 6.84 -13.46
C VAL A 237 1.76 7.51 -14.42
N GLU A 238 2.14 6.86 -15.50
CA GLU A 238 2.99 7.46 -16.52
C GLU A 238 2.40 8.78 -17.06
N LYS A 239 1.08 8.79 -17.27
CA LYS A 239 0.39 10.01 -17.69
C LYS A 239 0.55 11.13 -16.66
N ILE A 240 0.36 10.83 -15.37
CA ILE A 240 0.54 11.81 -14.29
C ILE A 240 1.97 12.34 -14.25
N LEU A 241 2.97 11.47 -14.23
CA LEU A 241 4.37 11.86 -14.14
C LEU A 241 4.84 12.64 -15.37
N SER A 242 4.36 12.24 -16.55
CA SER A 242 4.68 12.93 -17.82
C SER A 242 4.05 14.32 -17.89
N GLU A 243 2.80 14.49 -17.44
CA GLU A 243 2.15 15.82 -17.40
C GLU A 243 2.74 16.74 -16.33
N LEU A 244 3.35 16.15 -15.28
CA LEU A 244 4.15 16.90 -14.30
C LEU A 244 5.60 17.13 -14.76
N GLU A 245 5.96 16.66 -15.96
CA GLU A 245 7.30 16.78 -16.54
C GLU A 245 8.43 16.23 -15.63
N LEU A 246 8.13 15.20 -14.84
CA LEU A 246 9.07 14.58 -13.93
C LEU A 246 9.81 13.43 -14.63
N PRO A 247 11.17 13.43 -14.61
CA PRO A 247 11.93 12.26 -15.06
C PRO A 247 11.75 11.09 -14.10
N TYR A 248 11.46 9.89 -14.62
CA TYR A 248 11.21 8.71 -13.79
C TYR A 248 11.79 7.44 -14.41
N LYS A 249 11.89 6.41 -13.60
CA LYS A 249 12.15 5.04 -14.00
C LYS A 249 10.95 4.17 -13.62
N ILE A 250 10.73 3.13 -14.41
CA ILE A 250 9.84 2.02 -14.10
C ILE A 250 10.73 0.84 -13.78
N VAL A 251 10.56 0.28 -12.60
CA VAL A 251 11.45 -0.74 -12.04
C VAL A 251 10.64 -1.97 -11.67
N GLU A 252 11.05 -3.13 -12.15
CA GLU A 252 10.51 -4.43 -11.78
C GLU A 252 11.27 -4.94 -10.56
N LEU A 253 10.56 -5.17 -9.46
CA LEU A 253 11.18 -5.60 -8.22
C LEU A 253 11.56 -7.07 -8.28
N CYS A 254 12.74 -7.39 -7.76
CA CYS A 254 13.24 -8.76 -7.67
C CYS A 254 12.66 -9.48 -6.43
N THR A 255 12.89 -10.78 -6.35
CA THR A 255 12.39 -11.64 -5.26
C THR A 255 12.79 -11.19 -3.86
N ALA A 256 13.91 -10.50 -3.70
CA ALA A 256 14.36 -10.00 -2.39
C ALA A 256 13.71 -8.68 -1.96
N ASP A 257 13.09 -7.96 -2.89
CA ASP A 257 12.50 -6.64 -2.65
C ASP A 257 10.97 -6.64 -2.75
N LEU A 258 10.36 -7.81 -3.05
CA LEU A 258 8.91 -7.96 -3.09
C LEU A 258 8.27 -7.74 -1.71
N GLY A 259 7.15 -7.04 -1.70
CA GLY A 259 6.26 -6.97 -0.55
C GLY A 259 5.70 -8.35 -0.18
N PHE A 260 5.44 -8.56 1.11
CA PHE A 260 5.01 -9.85 1.67
C PHE A 260 3.77 -10.46 0.98
N SER A 261 2.81 -9.62 0.62
CA SER A 261 1.55 -10.03 -0.01
C SER A 261 1.59 -10.03 -1.54
N SER A 262 2.71 -9.57 -2.12
CA SER A 262 2.84 -9.41 -3.57
C SER A 262 3.37 -10.66 -4.24
N SER A 263 2.86 -10.98 -5.43
CA SER A 263 3.46 -11.97 -6.31
C SER A 263 4.35 -11.33 -7.38
N TYR A 264 4.01 -10.12 -7.80
CA TYR A 264 4.71 -9.34 -8.81
C TYR A 264 4.57 -7.85 -8.52
N THR A 265 5.63 -7.09 -8.65
CA THR A 265 5.63 -5.66 -8.32
C THR A 265 6.40 -4.85 -9.36
N VAL A 266 5.79 -3.72 -9.76
CA VAL A 266 6.44 -2.67 -10.54
C VAL A 266 6.42 -1.39 -9.73
N ASP A 267 7.58 -0.75 -9.59
CA ASP A 267 7.76 0.51 -8.88
C ASP A 267 8.08 1.66 -9.82
N PHE A 268 7.82 2.89 -9.37
CA PHE A 268 8.18 4.12 -10.04
C PHE A 268 9.14 4.91 -9.17
N GLU A 269 10.33 5.13 -9.68
CA GLU A 269 11.33 5.99 -9.06
C GLU A 269 11.37 7.34 -9.77
N VAL A 270 11.18 8.44 -9.04
CA VAL A 270 11.23 9.80 -9.57
C VAL A 270 12.58 10.45 -9.27
N TRP A 271 13.11 11.18 -10.25
CA TRP A 271 14.36 11.89 -10.10
C TRP A 271 14.25 13.07 -9.11
N MET A 272 15.11 13.08 -8.11
CA MET A 272 15.20 14.11 -7.07
C MET A 272 16.49 14.92 -7.25
N PRO A 273 16.47 16.08 -7.90
CA PRO A 273 17.68 16.87 -8.20
C PRO A 273 18.51 17.24 -6.98
N GLY A 274 17.85 17.61 -5.89
CA GLY A 274 18.53 18.00 -4.64
C GLY A 274 19.20 16.84 -3.89
N GLN A 275 18.93 15.59 -4.29
CA GLN A 275 19.56 14.38 -3.75
C GLN A 275 20.45 13.67 -4.75
N ASP A 276 20.45 14.11 -6.03
CA ASP A 276 21.15 13.49 -7.16
C ASP A 276 20.85 11.99 -7.30
N LYS A 277 19.60 11.59 -7.10
CA LYS A 277 19.18 10.19 -7.23
C LYS A 277 17.69 10.05 -7.54
N TYR A 278 17.33 8.86 -8.05
CA TYR A 278 15.95 8.42 -8.14
C TYR A 278 15.46 7.95 -6.77
N ARG A 279 14.19 8.17 -6.49
CA ARG A 279 13.52 7.77 -5.24
C ARG A 279 12.19 7.13 -5.55
N ASP A 280 11.87 6.09 -4.79
CA ASP A 280 10.60 5.39 -4.86
C ASP A 280 9.45 6.38 -4.62
N CYS A 281 8.50 6.37 -5.52
CA CYS A 281 7.34 7.25 -5.50
C CYS A 281 6.04 6.48 -5.40
N LEU A 282 5.95 5.33 -6.05
CA LEU A 282 4.72 4.54 -6.21
C LEU A 282 5.05 3.08 -6.41
N LEU A 283 4.30 2.21 -5.76
CA LEU A 283 4.45 0.77 -5.86
C LEU A 283 3.14 0.16 -6.37
N TYR A 284 3.20 -0.66 -7.42
CA TYR A 284 2.10 -1.47 -7.89
C TYR A 284 2.35 -2.92 -7.58
N THR A 285 1.44 -3.52 -6.83
CA THR A 285 1.50 -4.93 -6.48
C THR A 285 0.35 -5.67 -7.15
N SER A 286 0.66 -6.80 -7.76
CA SER A 286 -0.33 -7.80 -8.17
C SER A 286 -0.25 -8.96 -7.19
N PRO A 287 -1.20 -9.10 -6.26
CA PRO A 287 -1.35 -10.34 -5.53
C PRO A 287 -1.83 -11.40 -6.54
N SER A 288 -1.08 -12.49 -6.70
CA SER A 288 -1.58 -13.62 -7.48
C SER A 288 -2.89 -14.10 -6.90
N PRO A 289 -3.92 -14.38 -7.72
CA PRO A 289 -5.03 -15.16 -7.23
C PRO A 289 -4.48 -16.47 -6.69
N ARG A 290 -4.72 -16.76 -5.42
CA ARG A 290 -4.43 -18.07 -4.87
C ARG A 290 -5.12 -19.08 -5.76
N ASP A 291 -4.42 -20.13 -6.14
CA ASP A 291 -4.99 -21.24 -6.89
C ASP A 291 -6.30 -21.68 -6.20
N PRO A 292 -7.45 -21.63 -6.88
CA PRO A 292 -8.73 -22.02 -6.28
C PRO A 292 -8.77 -23.50 -5.88
N SER A 293 -7.73 -24.27 -6.18
CA SER A 293 -7.57 -25.66 -5.78
C SER A 293 -6.86 -25.88 -4.43
N ILE A 294 -6.45 -24.80 -3.72
CA ILE A 294 -5.82 -24.90 -2.40
C ILE A 294 -6.75 -24.37 -1.31
#